data_3cc53473c216a4578c3ab5e423540a59
#
_entry.id   3cc53473c216a4578c3ab5e423540a59
#
_cell.length_a   1.000
_cell.length_b   1.000
_cell.length_c   1.000
_cell.angle_alpha   90.00
_cell.angle_beta   90.00
_cell.angle_gamma   90.00
#
_symmetry.space_group_name_H-M   'P 1'
#
loop_
_entity.id
_entity.type
_entity.pdbx_description
1 polymer ?
#
loop_
_entity_poly.entity_id
_entity_poly.type
_entity_poly.pdbx_seq_one_letter_code
_entity_poly.pdbx_strand_id
1 'polypeptide(L)'
;NAAGQRIAIIDSYREIVGPNFHMLVVFSTIDSINYRYRFMTTGSGKYDAWGGTWQQMSNFVTGPLPTQLQLPAIQHYVMADTLQTIVSSWNCSEKVVSVANMRNRKGHMTKNNTYYQPASTTPVGKLSENSSKGPARNGTTKPNITAAGDVALAAGPIAYLSNPANNSTIDQGGFHVRNGGTSMASPVVAGMAALYLQKCPNATYQQFMADLQNTATVDAFTGATPNFGYGFGKADAHLLMTSKNINVTVDSILGICVGATATLSVESPHTIYSALWNNGTPGLTD
;
A
#
# COMPACT_ATOMS: atom_id res chain seq x y z
N ASN A 1 -38.16 -18.06 0.93
CA ASN A 1 -39.11 -17.00 0.58
C ASN A 1 -40.49 -17.28 1.20
N ALA A 2 -41.45 -16.38 0.97
CA ALA A 2 -42.80 -16.54 1.51
C ALA A 2 -43.54 -17.83 1.05
N ALA A 3 -43.11 -18.42 -0.04
CA ALA A 3 -43.61 -19.70 -0.55
C ALA A 3 -42.89 -20.93 0.04
N GLY A 4 -42.05 -20.76 1.04
CA GLY A 4 -41.28 -21.83 1.66
C GLY A 4 -40.09 -22.37 0.85
N GLN A 5 -39.81 -21.76 -0.31
CA GLN A 5 -38.66 -22.17 -1.12
C GLN A 5 -37.37 -21.62 -0.52
N ARG A 6 -36.30 -22.43 -0.51
CA ARG A 6 -34.95 -21.98 -0.17
C ARG A 6 -34.48 -20.97 -1.22
N ILE A 7 -33.90 -19.89 -0.77
CA ILE A 7 -33.32 -18.85 -1.64
C ILE A 7 -31.81 -18.65 -1.43
N ALA A 8 -31.30 -19.10 -0.28
CA ALA A 8 -29.88 -19.10 0.04
C ALA A 8 -29.58 -20.04 1.21
N ILE A 9 -28.34 -20.44 1.35
CA ILE A 9 -27.75 -21.00 2.58
C ILE A 9 -26.81 -19.93 3.14
N ILE A 10 -26.96 -19.67 4.43
CA ILE A 10 -26.13 -18.70 5.15
C ILE A 10 -25.46 -19.41 6.31
N ASP A 11 -24.14 -19.35 6.34
CA ASP A 11 -23.34 -19.81 7.45
C ASP A 11 -22.85 -18.61 8.27
N SER A 12 -22.80 -18.76 9.56
CA SER A 12 -22.25 -17.72 10.44
C SER A 12 -21.23 -18.31 11.41
N TYR A 13 -20.12 -17.63 11.51
CA TYR A 13 -19.02 -17.98 12.42
C TYR A 13 -18.82 -16.82 13.39
N ARG A 14 -18.65 -17.13 14.65
CA ARG A 14 -18.45 -16.13 15.69
C ARG A 14 -17.23 -16.48 16.52
N GLU A 15 -16.38 -15.50 16.74
CA GLU A 15 -15.20 -15.61 17.59
C GLU A 15 -15.02 -14.35 18.46
N ILE A 16 -14.29 -14.51 19.54
CA ILE A 16 -13.89 -13.40 20.40
C ILE A 16 -12.44 -13.08 20.07
N VAL A 17 -12.18 -11.82 19.69
CA VAL A 17 -10.83 -11.32 19.38
C VAL A 17 -10.53 -10.12 20.27
N GLY A 18 -9.76 -10.36 21.35
CA GLY A 18 -9.53 -9.37 22.38
C GLY A 18 -10.86 -8.91 23.01
N PRO A 19 -11.13 -7.61 23.11
CA PRO A 19 -12.38 -7.07 23.67
C PRO A 19 -13.55 -7.06 22.65
N ASN A 20 -13.36 -7.56 21.44
CA ASN A 20 -14.34 -7.46 20.37
C ASN A 20 -14.89 -8.83 19.99
N PHE A 21 -16.14 -8.83 19.48
CA PHE A 21 -16.72 -9.97 18.80
C PHE A 21 -16.53 -9.79 17.30
N HIS A 22 -16.00 -10.82 16.66
CA HIS A 22 -16.02 -10.96 15.21
C HIS A 22 -17.14 -11.89 14.81
N MET A 23 -17.90 -11.51 13.80
CA MET A 23 -18.88 -12.37 13.16
C MET A 23 -18.65 -12.36 11.66
N LEU A 24 -18.42 -13.54 11.11
CA LEU A 24 -18.36 -13.77 9.67
C LEU A 24 -19.70 -14.34 9.24
N VAL A 25 -20.35 -13.69 8.28
CA VAL A 25 -21.59 -14.17 7.65
C VAL A 25 -21.27 -14.51 6.21
N VAL A 26 -21.44 -15.75 5.85
CA VAL A 26 -21.13 -16.28 4.52
C VAL A 26 -22.41 -16.76 3.84
N PHE A 27 -22.68 -16.24 2.65
CA PHE A 27 -23.68 -16.81 1.77
C PHE A 27 -23.01 -17.96 1.00
N SER A 28 -23.11 -19.17 1.52
CA SER A 28 -22.45 -20.35 0.95
C SER A 28 -23.11 -20.86 -0.33
N THR A 29 -24.41 -20.62 -0.44
CA THR A 29 -25.17 -20.93 -1.65
C THR A 29 -26.22 -19.86 -1.87
N ILE A 30 -26.31 -19.34 -3.09
CA ILE A 30 -27.35 -18.41 -3.51
C ILE A 30 -28.18 -19.11 -4.59
N ASP A 31 -29.39 -19.53 -4.22
CA ASP A 31 -30.31 -20.24 -5.14
C ASP A 31 -31.02 -19.26 -6.10
N SER A 32 -31.04 -17.97 -5.77
CA SER A 32 -31.63 -16.94 -6.62
C SER A 32 -30.88 -15.62 -6.55
N ILE A 33 -30.41 -15.14 -7.68
CA ILE A 33 -29.76 -13.84 -7.85
C ILE A 33 -30.76 -12.66 -7.87
N ASN A 34 -32.06 -12.95 -7.92
CA ASN A 34 -33.13 -11.93 -8.00
C ASN A 34 -33.46 -11.31 -6.64
N TYR A 35 -32.83 -11.80 -5.57
CA TYR A 35 -33.04 -11.27 -4.22
C TYR A 35 -31.89 -10.41 -3.78
N ARG A 36 -32.21 -9.33 -3.06
CA ARG A 36 -31.27 -8.58 -2.26
C ARG A 36 -31.43 -9.00 -0.81
N TYR A 37 -30.34 -9.33 -0.16
CA TYR A 37 -30.34 -9.81 1.21
C TYR A 37 -30.11 -8.63 2.14
N ARG A 38 -30.90 -8.55 3.19
CA ARG A 38 -30.78 -7.50 4.19
C ARG A 38 -30.25 -8.09 5.49
N PHE A 39 -29.15 -7.56 5.97
CA PHE A 39 -28.64 -7.83 7.31
C PHE A 39 -29.23 -6.78 8.26
N MET A 40 -29.87 -7.24 9.32
CA MET A 40 -30.45 -6.37 10.35
C MET A 40 -29.86 -6.75 11.69
N THR A 41 -29.52 -5.75 12.49
CA THR A 41 -29.05 -5.90 13.86
C THR A 41 -29.99 -5.19 14.82
N THR A 42 -30.16 -5.75 16.01
CA THR A 42 -30.90 -5.16 17.12
C THR A 42 -30.06 -5.26 18.38
N GLY A 43 -30.15 -4.28 19.28
CA GLY A 43 -29.43 -4.25 20.54
C GLY A 43 -28.72 -2.92 20.79
N SER A 44 -27.90 -2.90 21.80
CA SER A 44 -27.04 -1.76 22.17
C SER A 44 -25.57 -2.06 21.83
N GLY A 45 -24.80 -1.06 21.45
CA GLY A 45 -23.40 -1.18 21.12
C GLY A 45 -23.04 -0.58 19.78
N LYS A 46 -21.77 -0.68 19.41
CA LYS A 46 -21.23 -0.24 18.10
C LYS A 46 -20.68 -1.43 17.36
N TYR A 47 -20.93 -1.50 16.09
CA TYR A 47 -20.32 -2.48 15.21
C TYR A 47 -19.95 -1.82 13.87
N ASP A 48 -18.98 -2.42 13.22
CA ASP A 48 -18.59 -2.10 11.86
C ASP A 48 -18.83 -3.33 11.00
N ALA A 49 -19.24 -3.12 9.76
CA ALA A 49 -19.48 -4.20 8.80
C ALA A 49 -18.68 -3.94 7.51
N TRP A 50 -18.00 -4.96 7.03
CA TRP A 50 -17.28 -4.92 5.77
C TRP A 50 -17.85 -5.96 4.81
N GLY A 51 -18.03 -5.57 3.56
CA GLY A 51 -18.32 -6.52 2.48
C GLY A 51 -17.02 -7.21 2.05
N GLY A 52 -16.92 -8.52 2.27
CA GLY A 52 -15.84 -9.34 1.74
C GLY A 52 -16.17 -9.77 0.32
N THR A 53 -15.59 -9.12 -0.67
CA THR A 53 -15.81 -9.48 -2.08
C THR A 53 -14.75 -10.46 -2.55
N TRP A 54 -14.91 -11.73 -2.21
CA TRP A 54 -14.20 -12.78 -2.91
C TRP A 54 -14.77 -12.86 -4.33
N GLN A 55 -13.93 -12.57 -5.34
CA GLN A 55 -14.32 -12.61 -6.75
C GLN A 55 -15.50 -11.68 -7.14
N GLN A 56 -15.73 -10.59 -6.43
CA GLN A 56 -16.79 -9.61 -6.70
C GLN A 56 -18.23 -10.15 -6.56
N MET A 57 -18.43 -11.24 -5.84
CA MET A 57 -19.73 -11.89 -5.74
C MET A 57 -20.71 -11.24 -4.77
N SER A 58 -20.25 -10.38 -3.85
CA SER A 58 -21.15 -9.67 -2.93
C SER A 58 -20.70 -8.22 -2.72
N ASN A 59 -21.65 -7.31 -2.84
CA ASN A 59 -21.41 -5.89 -2.59
C ASN A 59 -22.57 -5.32 -1.77
N PHE A 60 -22.26 -4.32 -0.94
CA PHE A 60 -23.31 -3.49 -0.37
C PHE A 60 -24.04 -2.73 -1.48
N VAL A 61 -25.36 -2.63 -1.34
CA VAL A 61 -26.15 -1.88 -2.31
C VAL A 61 -25.89 -0.39 -2.14
N THR A 62 -25.43 0.27 -3.21
CA THR A 62 -25.15 1.71 -3.24
C THR A 62 -26.22 2.52 -4.00
N GLY A 63 -27.16 1.83 -4.69
CA GLY A 63 -28.27 2.45 -5.42
C GLY A 63 -28.67 1.67 -6.68
N PRO A 64 -29.81 2.00 -7.26
CA PRO A 64 -30.88 2.81 -6.68
C PRO A 64 -31.53 2.11 -5.49
N LEU A 65 -31.86 2.87 -4.46
CA LEU A 65 -32.57 2.37 -3.28
C LEU A 65 -34.08 2.56 -3.45
N PRO A 66 -34.90 1.66 -2.87
CA PRO A 66 -36.33 1.87 -2.83
C PRO A 66 -36.67 3.13 -2.02
N THR A 67 -37.79 3.77 -2.32
CA THR A 67 -38.32 4.87 -1.52
C THR A 67 -38.85 4.34 -0.18
N GLN A 68 -38.98 5.22 0.80
CA GLN A 68 -39.59 4.86 2.10
C GLN A 68 -41.04 4.37 1.95
N LEU A 69 -41.78 4.86 0.94
CA LEU A 69 -43.13 4.38 0.64
C LEU A 69 -43.11 2.93 0.14
N GLN A 70 -42.13 2.55 -0.67
CA GLN A 70 -41.97 1.19 -1.20
C GLN A 70 -41.42 0.20 -0.14
N LEU A 71 -40.54 0.69 0.73
CA LEU A 71 -39.90 -0.09 1.80
C LEU A 71 -39.67 0.81 3.03
N PRO A 72 -40.62 0.89 3.99
CA PRO A 72 -40.50 1.77 5.16
C PRO A 72 -39.21 1.57 5.96
N ALA A 73 -38.71 0.34 6.02
CA ALA A 73 -37.45 0.03 6.74
C ALA A 73 -36.20 0.62 6.10
N ILE A 74 -36.25 1.18 4.87
CA ILE A 74 -35.10 1.76 4.18
C ILE A 74 -34.53 2.98 4.93
N GLN A 75 -35.35 3.64 5.75
CA GLN A 75 -34.90 4.75 6.59
C GLN A 75 -33.76 4.36 7.57
N HIS A 76 -33.63 3.08 7.88
CA HIS A 76 -32.59 2.54 8.75
C HIS A 76 -31.38 2.00 7.98
N TYR A 77 -31.38 2.14 6.66
CA TYR A 77 -30.27 1.67 5.83
C TYR A 77 -29.13 2.66 5.85
N VAL A 78 -27.97 2.20 6.29
CA VAL A 78 -26.74 2.97 6.29
C VAL A 78 -25.98 2.64 5.01
N MET A 79 -25.70 3.66 4.22
CA MET A 79 -24.90 3.52 2.99
C MET A 79 -23.47 3.10 3.33
N ALA A 80 -22.91 2.22 2.50
CA ALA A 80 -21.51 1.85 2.62
C ALA A 80 -20.61 3.06 2.38
N ASP A 81 -19.68 3.28 3.30
CA ASP A 81 -18.63 4.29 3.14
C ASP A 81 -17.40 3.65 2.45
N THR A 82 -17.11 4.10 1.24
CA THR A 82 -15.96 3.64 0.45
C THR A 82 -14.75 4.57 0.59
N LEU A 83 -14.82 5.57 1.47
CA LEU A 83 -13.80 6.59 1.59
C LEU A 83 -12.87 6.40 2.79
N GLN A 84 -13.22 5.52 3.72
CA GLN A 84 -12.43 5.30 4.93
C GLN A 84 -12.55 3.87 5.43
N THR A 85 -11.55 3.47 6.26
CA THR A 85 -11.52 2.21 7.02
C THR A 85 -11.70 0.95 6.15
N ILE A 86 -11.15 1.00 4.92
CA ILE A 86 -11.17 -0.11 3.96
C ILE A 86 -9.79 -0.75 3.77
N VAL A 87 -8.82 -0.37 4.60
CA VAL A 87 -7.52 -1.03 4.67
C VAL A 87 -7.70 -2.43 5.26
N SER A 88 -7.14 -3.43 4.59
CA SER A 88 -7.20 -4.82 5.04
C SER A 88 -6.64 -4.98 6.45
N SER A 89 -7.28 -5.82 7.27
CA SER A 89 -6.83 -6.14 8.64
C SER A 89 -5.39 -6.68 8.71
N TRP A 90 -4.93 -7.35 7.66
CA TRP A 90 -3.54 -7.81 7.54
C TRP A 90 -2.52 -6.67 7.61
N ASN A 91 -2.91 -5.47 7.21
CA ASN A 91 -2.07 -4.28 7.16
C ASN A 91 -2.21 -3.38 8.39
N CYS A 92 -3.06 -3.72 9.35
CA CYS A 92 -3.33 -2.86 10.51
C CYS A 92 -2.21 -2.86 11.56
N SER A 93 -1.29 -3.83 11.51
CA SER A 93 -0.14 -3.87 12.41
C SER A 93 0.79 -2.68 12.16
N GLU A 94 1.35 -2.11 13.22
CA GLU A 94 2.37 -1.06 13.13
C GLU A 94 3.68 -1.55 12.53
N LYS A 95 3.94 -2.87 12.61
CA LYS A 95 5.13 -3.51 12.04
C LYS A 95 5.04 -3.76 10.53
N VAL A 96 3.89 -3.49 9.93
CA VAL A 96 3.64 -3.72 8.50
C VAL A 96 3.56 -2.39 7.77
N VAL A 97 4.34 -2.24 6.71
CA VAL A 97 4.25 -1.11 5.78
C VAL A 97 3.06 -1.33 4.86
N SER A 98 1.99 -0.59 5.07
CA SER A 98 0.82 -0.59 4.20
C SER A 98 1.01 0.42 3.07
N VAL A 99 0.87 -0.04 1.84
CA VAL A 99 1.21 0.75 0.64
C VAL A 99 -0.05 1.05 -0.17
N ALA A 100 -0.31 2.33 -0.38
CA ALA A 100 -1.32 2.80 -1.32
C ALA A 100 -0.81 2.75 -2.76
N ASN A 101 -1.75 2.77 -3.69
CA ASN A 101 -1.48 2.66 -5.12
C ASN A 101 -1.74 3.98 -5.84
N MET A 102 -0.77 4.49 -6.58
CA MET A 102 -0.97 5.61 -7.50
C MET A 102 -0.74 5.20 -8.96
N ARG A 103 -1.36 5.98 -9.86
CA ARG A 103 -1.18 5.78 -11.29
C ARG A 103 0.24 6.15 -11.71
N ASN A 104 0.93 5.20 -12.31
CA ASN A 104 2.33 5.35 -12.71
C ASN A 104 2.47 6.03 -14.07
N ARG A 105 1.63 5.67 -15.04
CA ARG A 105 1.71 6.15 -16.43
C ARG A 105 0.34 6.20 -17.11
N LYS A 106 0.25 6.95 -18.21
CA LYS A 106 -0.99 7.03 -19.00
C LYS A 106 -1.33 5.70 -19.66
N GLY A 107 -0.35 5.04 -20.23
CA GLY A 107 -0.46 3.78 -20.96
C GLY A 107 0.90 3.29 -21.40
N HIS A 108 0.94 2.33 -22.32
CA HIS A 108 2.19 1.81 -22.88
C HIS A 108 1.93 1.23 -24.29
N MET A 109 2.98 1.12 -25.09
CA MET A 109 2.95 0.39 -26.34
C MET A 109 2.96 -1.11 -26.05
N THR A 110 2.08 -1.84 -26.69
CA THR A 110 1.98 -3.29 -26.57
C THR A 110 2.84 -3.99 -27.59
N LYS A 111 3.06 -5.30 -27.42
CA LYS A 111 3.79 -6.16 -28.38
C LYS A 111 3.11 -6.22 -29.76
N ASN A 112 1.82 -5.89 -29.83
CA ASN A 112 1.08 -5.73 -31.09
C ASN A 112 1.28 -4.35 -31.75
N ASN A 113 2.18 -3.50 -31.25
CA ASN A 113 2.37 -2.12 -31.69
C ASN A 113 1.11 -1.25 -31.59
N THR A 114 0.23 -1.54 -30.64
CA THR A 114 -0.95 -0.74 -30.32
C THR A 114 -0.73 -0.03 -28.97
N TYR A 115 -1.18 1.22 -28.87
CA TYR A 115 -1.10 1.92 -27.59
C TYR A 115 -2.25 1.52 -26.69
N TYR A 116 -1.92 0.89 -25.57
CA TYR A 116 -2.88 0.62 -24.53
C TYR A 116 -3.00 1.81 -23.59
N GLN A 117 -4.22 2.22 -23.33
CA GLN A 117 -4.58 3.17 -22.28
C GLN A 117 -5.80 2.65 -21.52
N PRO A 118 -5.76 2.57 -20.19
CA PRO A 118 -6.95 2.18 -19.41
C PRO A 118 -8.06 3.21 -19.55
N ALA A 119 -9.30 2.76 -19.41
CA ALA A 119 -10.49 3.62 -19.49
C ALA A 119 -10.55 4.67 -18.37
N SER A 120 -9.92 4.42 -17.23
CA SER A 120 -9.86 5.36 -16.12
C SER A 120 -9.20 6.68 -16.52
N THR A 121 -9.83 7.79 -16.15
CA THR A 121 -9.34 9.15 -16.39
C THR A 121 -8.41 9.66 -15.28
N THR A 122 -8.09 8.84 -14.29
CA THR A 122 -7.21 9.21 -13.17
C THR A 122 -5.87 9.71 -13.71
N PRO A 123 -5.44 10.95 -13.38
CA PRO A 123 -4.15 11.48 -13.80
C PRO A 123 -2.96 10.65 -13.27
N VAL A 124 -1.85 10.71 -13.99
CA VAL A 124 -0.57 10.14 -13.51
C VAL A 124 -0.14 10.86 -12.24
N GLY A 125 0.28 10.08 -11.24
CA GLY A 125 0.64 10.58 -9.91
C GLY A 125 -0.52 10.72 -8.93
N LYS A 126 -1.77 10.63 -9.40
CA LYS A 126 -2.94 10.63 -8.53
C LYS A 126 -3.21 9.24 -7.97
N LEU A 127 -3.78 9.17 -6.76
CA LEU A 127 -4.22 7.94 -6.12
C LEU A 127 -5.18 7.18 -7.05
N SER A 128 -4.94 5.90 -7.23
CA SER A 128 -5.82 5.04 -8.03
C SER A 128 -7.14 4.78 -7.30
N GLU A 129 -8.23 4.68 -8.05
CA GLU A 129 -9.58 4.49 -7.51
C GLU A 129 -9.71 3.20 -6.69
N ASN A 130 -8.92 2.18 -7.03
CA ASN A 130 -8.88 0.89 -6.34
C ASN A 130 -7.95 0.86 -5.11
N SER A 131 -7.36 1.98 -4.73
CA SER A 131 -6.52 2.06 -3.54
C SER A 131 -7.37 2.21 -2.29
N SER A 132 -7.29 1.23 -1.40
CA SER A 132 -7.98 1.26 -0.11
C SER A 132 -7.50 2.41 0.77
N LYS A 133 -8.44 3.06 1.43
CA LYS A 133 -8.19 4.20 2.32
C LYS A 133 -8.33 3.80 3.78
N GLY A 134 -7.51 4.43 4.62
CA GLY A 134 -7.57 4.30 6.05
C GLY A 134 -8.66 5.19 6.71
N PRO A 135 -8.57 5.37 8.00
CA PRO A 135 -7.58 4.77 8.92
C PRO A 135 -7.76 3.25 9.07
N ALA A 136 -6.84 2.58 9.75
CA ALA A 136 -7.13 1.26 10.29
C ALA A 136 -8.22 1.37 11.36
N ARG A 137 -8.94 0.29 11.65
CA ARG A 137 -10.05 0.30 12.62
C ARG A 137 -9.66 0.80 14.02
N ASN A 138 -8.42 0.58 14.41
CA ASN A 138 -7.86 1.06 15.68
C ASN A 138 -7.43 2.54 15.65
N GLY A 139 -7.71 3.26 14.58
CA GLY A 139 -7.35 4.66 14.39
C GLY A 139 -5.95 4.91 13.84
N THR A 140 -5.12 3.88 13.70
CA THR A 140 -3.77 4.02 13.14
C THR A 140 -3.83 4.53 11.71
N THR A 141 -2.99 5.52 11.40
CA THR A 141 -2.87 6.05 10.03
C THR A 141 -2.35 4.97 9.08
N LYS A 142 -3.20 4.59 8.15
CA LYS A 142 -2.92 3.68 7.04
C LYS A 142 -3.55 4.27 5.77
N PRO A 143 -2.97 4.03 4.60
CA PRO A 143 -1.67 3.42 4.35
C PRO A 143 -0.52 4.22 4.98
N ASN A 144 0.69 3.63 5.06
CA ASN A 144 1.87 4.37 5.54
C ASN A 144 2.46 5.24 4.43
N ILE A 145 2.43 4.75 3.19
CA ILE A 145 3.09 5.37 2.04
C ILE A 145 2.32 5.04 0.76
N THR A 146 2.52 5.82 -0.29
CA THR A 146 1.98 5.54 -1.62
C THR A 146 3.10 5.23 -2.60
N ALA A 147 2.93 4.22 -3.44
CA ALA A 147 3.87 3.88 -4.49
C ALA A 147 3.17 3.66 -5.84
N ALA A 148 3.96 3.63 -6.91
CA ALA A 148 3.49 3.40 -8.26
C ALA A 148 3.05 1.95 -8.45
N GLY A 149 1.78 1.71 -8.76
CA GLY A 149 1.26 0.36 -8.93
C GLY A 149 0.17 0.24 -9.99
N ASP A 150 -0.39 1.35 -10.47
CA ASP A 150 -1.37 1.31 -11.55
C ASP A 150 -0.71 1.54 -12.90
N VAL A 151 -1.06 0.69 -13.89
CA VAL A 151 -0.36 0.57 -15.19
C VAL A 151 1.14 0.24 -14.97
N ALA A 152 1.42 -0.66 -14.04
CA ALA A 152 2.75 -1.18 -13.83
C ALA A 152 3.12 -2.19 -14.93
N LEU A 153 4.40 -2.18 -15.30
CA LEU A 153 5.00 -3.19 -16.16
C LEU A 153 5.98 -3.98 -15.30
N ALA A 154 5.74 -5.27 -15.16
CA ALA A 154 6.55 -6.19 -14.37
C ALA A 154 7.08 -7.33 -15.24
N ALA A 155 8.18 -7.96 -14.83
CA ALA A 155 8.70 -9.13 -15.51
C ALA A 155 7.62 -10.21 -15.66
N GLY A 156 7.47 -10.75 -16.85
CA GLY A 156 6.48 -11.78 -17.14
C GLY A 156 7.10 -13.19 -17.18
N PRO A 157 6.33 -14.23 -16.79
CA PRO A 157 6.76 -15.61 -16.96
C PRO A 157 6.95 -15.94 -18.46
N ILE A 158 7.99 -16.67 -18.80
CA ILE A 158 8.32 -17.00 -20.20
C ILE A 158 7.13 -17.64 -20.94
N ALA A 159 6.43 -18.57 -20.30
CA ALA A 159 5.26 -19.21 -20.89
C ALA A 159 4.14 -18.21 -21.24
N TYR A 160 3.94 -17.16 -20.43
CA TYR A 160 2.98 -16.11 -20.69
C TYR A 160 3.44 -15.19 -21.84
N LEU A 161 4.73 -14.80 -21.84
CA LEU A 161 5.33 -13.92 -22.83
C LEU A 161 5.41 -14.55 -24.23
N SER A 162 5.49 -15.89 -24.29
CA SER A 162 5.56 -16.65 -25.54
C SER A 162 4.19 -16.90 -26.19
N ASN A 163 3.09 -16.68 -25.46
CA ASN A 163 1.74 -16.90 -25.98
C ASN A 163 1.24 -15.67 -26.74
N PRO A 164 1.00 -15.75 -28.06
CA PRO A 164 0.54 -14.62 -28.87
C PRO A 164 -0.80 -14.01 -28.42
N ALA A 165 -1.66 -14.80 -27.78
CA ALA A 165 -2.93 -14.31 -27.24
C ALA A 165 -2.74 -13.23 -26.15
N ASN A 166 -1.57 -13.18 -25.52
CA ASN A 166 -1.24 -12.24 -24.45
C ASN A 166 -0.58 -10.94 -24.95
N ASN A 167 -0.29 -10.82 -26.25
CA ASN A 167 0.47 -9.70 -26.82
C ASN A 167 -0.13 -8.32 -26.51
N SER A 168 -1.45 -8.21 -26.29
CA SER A 168 -2.11 -6.96 -25.91
C SER A 168 -1.83 -6.51 -24.46
N THR A 169 -1.27 -7.39 -23.65
CA THR A 169 -0.92 -7.12 -22.25
C THR A 169 0.59 -7.05 -22.00
N ILE A 170 1.38 -7.44 -23.01
CA ILE A 170 2.83 -7.44 -22.96
C ILE A 170 3.33 -6.11 -23.54
N ASP A 171 4.39 -5.56 -22.97
CA ASP A 171 5.04 -4.37 -23.49
C ASP A 171 5.68 -4.62 -24.86
N GLN A 172 5.98 -3.55 -25.59
CA GLN A 172 6.57 -3.63 -26.93
C GLN A 172 7.91 -4.39 -26.94
N GLY A 173 8.68 -4.31 -25.85
CA GLY A 173 9.94 -5.04 -25.70
C GLY A 173 9.77 -6.55 -25.53
N GLY A 174 8.57 -7.01 -25.18
CA GLY A 174 8.25 -8.43 -25.07
C GLY A 174 8.65 -9.11 -23.76
N PHE A 175 9.12 -8.34 -22.77
CA PHE A 175 9.64 -8.88 -21.51
C PHE A 175 8.76 -8.60 -20.29
N HIS A 176 7.87 -7.60 -20.37
CA HIS A 176 7.09 -7.15 -19.25
C HIS A 176 5.60 -7.31 -19.51
N VAL A 177 4.88 -7.69 -18.49
CA VAL A 177 3.42 -7.82 -18.49
C VAL A 177 2.81 -6.64 -17.74
N ARG A 178 1.78 -6.05 -18.34
CA ARG A 178 0.98 -5.04 -17.66
C ARG A 178 0.22 -5.63 -16.49
N ASN A 179 0.31 -4.97 -15.38
CA ASN A 179 -0.46 -5.27 -14.19
C ASN A 179 -0.85 -3.99 -13.45
N GLY A 180 -1.67 -4.10 -12.40
CA GLY A 180 -2.10 -2.93 -11.63
C GLY A 180 -2.62 -3.29 -10.25
N GLY A 181 -2.70 -2.27 -9.41
CA GLY A 181 -3.22 -2.35 -8.05
C GLY A 181 -2.16 -2.20 -6.97
N THR A 182 -2.60 -2.18 -5.73
CA THR A 182 -1.73 -2.14 -4.54
C THR A 182 -0.77 -3.33 -4.49
N SER A 183 -1.15 -4.46 -5.11
CA SER A 183 -0.28 -5.63 -5.28
C SER A 183 0.99 -5.35 -6.10
N MET A 184 0.98 -4.31 -6.95
CA MET A 184 2.15 -3.87 -7.71
C MET A 184 2.89 -2.71 -7.02
N ALA A 185 2.20 -1.91 -6.23
CA ALA A 185 2.80 -0.85 -5.43
C ALA A 185 3.63 -1.40 -4.26
N SER A 186 3.15 -2.44 -3.62
CA SER A 186 3.81 -3.07 -2.46
C SER A 186 5.22 -3.59 -2.77
N PRO A 187 5.47 -4.33 -3.88
CA PRO A 187 6.81 -4.78 -4.25
C PRO A 187 7.80 -3.64 -4.53
N VAL A 188 7.32 -2.48 -4.98
CA VAL A 188 8.19 -1.29 -5.15
C VAL A 188 8.78 -0.89 -3.81
N VAL A 189 7.96 -0.79 -2.78
CA VAL A 189 8.42 -0.45 -1.41
C VAL A 189 9.27 -1.58 -0.82
N ALA A 190 8.95 -2.85 -1.11
CA ALA A 190 9.78 -3.98 -0.71
C ALA A 190 11.19 -3.92 -1.34
N GLY A 191 11.28 -3.54 -2.63
CA GLY A 191 12.55 -3.29 -3.31
C GLY A 191 13.34 -2.13 -2.68
N MET A 192 12.64 -1.05 -2.31
CA MET A 192 13.25 0.06 -1.58
C MET A 192 13.80 -0.39 -0.21
N ALA A 193 13.06 -1.25 0.51
CA ALA A 193 13.52 -1.82 1.77
C ALA A 193 14.78 -2.69 1.59
N ALA A 194 14.83 -3.49 0.52
CA ALA A 194 16.00 -4.31 0.20
C ALA A 194 17.26 -3.44 -0.06
N LEU A 195 17.11 -2.39 -0.87
CA LEU A 195 18.20 -1.43 -1.12
C LEU A 195 18.60 -0.68 0.15
N TYR A 196 17.63 -0.29 0.97
CA TYR A 196 17.90 0.37 2.24
C TYR A 196 18.68 -0.53 3.20
N LEU A 197 18.30 -1.80 3.33
CA LEU A 197 18.99 -2.76 4.18
C LEU A 197 20.39 -3.13 3.63
N GLN A 198 20.57 -3.12 2.32
CA GLN A 198 21.90 -3.26 1.72
C GLN A 198 22.83 -2.12 2.16
N LYS A 199 22.31 -0.90 2.25
CA LYS A 199 23.05 0.28 2.69
C LYS A 199 23.19 0.36 4.22
N CYS A 200 22.17 -0.05 4.94
CA CYS A 200 22.05 0.00 6.40
C CYS A 200 21.71 -1.39 6.98
N PRO A 201 22.65 -2.36 7.00
CA PRO A 201 22.37 -3.76 7.32
C PRO A 201 21.78 -4.00 8.72
N ASN A 202 22.09 -3.11 9.65
CA ASN A 202 21.65 -3.21 11.04
C ASN A 202 20.39 -2.38 11.34
N ALA A 203 19.76 -1.81 10.31
CA ALA A 203 18.57 -0.99 10.50
C ALA A 203 17.38 -1.83 10.97
N THR A 204 16.65 -1.29 11.91
CA THR A 204 15.39 -1.86 12.38
C THR A 204 14.24 -1.48 11.43
N TYR A 205 13.11 -2.20 11.55
CA TYR A 205 11.90 -1.84 10.78
C TYR A 205 11.39 -0.43 11.13
N GLN A 206 11.56 0.01 12.38
CA GLN A 206 11.18 1.36 12.82
C GLN A 206 12.01 2.43 12.11
N GLN A 207 13.32 2.22 12.00
CA GLN A 207 14.22 3.13 11.29
C GLN A 207 13.85 3.20 9.81
N PHE A 208 13.67 2.05 9.15
CA PHE A 208 13.21 2.04 7.76
C PHE A 208 11.89 2.77 7.58
N MET A 209 10.90 2.50 8.45
CA MET A 209 9.58 3.14 8.39
C MET A 209 9.69 4.66 8.56
N ALA A 210 10.44 5.12 9.55
CA ALA A 210 10.64 6.54 9.81
C ALA A 210 11.32 7.24 8.62
N ASP A 211 12.37 6.64 8.08
CA ASP A 211 13.10 7.21 6.95
C ASP A 211 12.26 7.22 5.67
N LEU A 212 11.52 6.15 5.40
CA LEU A 212 10.58 6.08 4.28
C LEU A 212 9.52 7.18 4.36
N GLN A 213 9.00 7.47 5.55
CA GLN A 213 7.99 8.51 5.79
C GLN A 213 8.60 9.91 5.67
N ASN A 214 9.78 10.12 6.26
CA ASN A 214 10.46 11.43 6.25
C ASN A 214 10.98 11.84 4.87
N THR A 215 11.23 10.88 3.98
CA THR A 215 11.70 11.12 2.60
C THR A 215 10.57 11.02 1.58
N ALA A 216 9.33 10.84 2.03
CA ALA A 216 8.17 10.82 1.14
C ALA A 216 7.96 12.19 0.48
N THR A 217 7.67 12.18 -0.81
CA THR A 217 7.39 13.40 -1.56
C THR A 217 5.90 13.77 -1.47
N VAL A 218 5.65 15.07 -1.41
CA VAL A 218 4.32 15.67 -1.33
C VAL A 218 4.11 16.59 -2.53
N ASP A 219 2.93 16.51 -3.13
CA ASP A 219 2.56 17.34 -4.28
C ASP A 219 1.09 17.78 -4.23
N ALA A 220 0.61 18.42 -5.29
CA ALA A 220 -0.77 18.88 -5.39
C ALA A 220 -1.81 17.74 -5.31
N PHE A 221 -1.45 16.49 -5.64
CA PHE A 221 -2.37 15.34 -5.53
C PHE A 221 -2.44 14.78 -4.12
N THR A 222 -1.32 14.78 -3.40
CA THR A 222 -1.29 14.27 -2.02
C THR A 222 -2.01 15.20 -1.07
N GLY A 223 -1.93 16.52 -1.30
CA GLY A 223 -2.34 17.51 -0.33
C GLY A 223 -1.52 17.43 0.96
N ALA A 224 -2.11 17.88 2.06
CA ALA A 224 -1.48 17.78 3.38
C ALA A 224 -1.34 16.31 3.81
N THR A 225 -0.17 15.96 4.34
CA THR A 225 0.16 14.62 4.85
C THR A 225 0.56 14.68 6.32
N PRO A 226 0.39 13.60 7.11
CA PRO A 226 -0.18 12.32 6.68
C PRO A 226 -1.70 12.37 6.48
N ASN A 227 -2.22 11.55 5.55
CA ASN A 227 -3.65 11.39 5.34
C ASN A 227 -4.02 9.94 5.01
N PHE A 228 -5.31 9.64 5.01
CA PHE A 228 -5.81 8.26 4.87
C PHE A 228 -5.81 7.74 3.41
N GLY A 229 -5.47 8.55 2.44
CA GLY A 229 -5.32 8.14 1.05
C GLY A 229 -3.86 7.86 0.68
N TYR A 230 -2.98 8.82 0.95
CA TYR A 230 -1.58 8.77 0.54
C TYR A 230 -0.61 8.39 1.65
N GLY A 231 -1.08 8.27 2.90
CA GLY A 231 -0.21 8.10 4.06
C GLY A 231 0.66 9.33 4.26
N PHE A 232 1.95 9.12 4.41
CA PHE A 232 2.93 10.19 4.58
C PHE A 232 3.36 10.84 3.25
N GLY A 233 2.87 10.34 2.11
CA GLY A 233 3.17 10.86 0.79
C GLY A 233 3.53 9.77 -0.21
N LYS A 234 4.27 10.13 -1.25
CA LYS A 234 4.74 9.24 -2.31
C LYS A 234 6.15 8.77 -2.01
N ALA A 235 6.37 7.46 -2.08
CA ALA A 235 7.67 6.85 -1.88
C ALA A 235 8.68 7.33 -2.93
N ASP A 236 9.84 7.81 -2.48
CA ASP A 236 10.95 8.24 -3.31
C ASP A 236 12.21 7.46 -2.93
N ALA A 237 12.59 6.53 -3.79
CA ALA A 237 13.75 5.67 -3.58
C ALA A 237 15.06 6.47 -3.59
N HIS A 238 15.14 7.51 -4.43
CA HIS A 238 16.36 8.34 -4.52
C HIS A 238 16.55 9.13 -3.22
N LEU A 239 15.51 9.82 -2.76
CA LEU A 239 15.58 10.56 -1.51
C LEU A 239 15.84 9.62 -0.32
N LEU A 240 15.21 8.48 -0.26
CA LEU A 240 15.44 7.49 0.80
C LEU A 240 16.91 7.03 0.82
N MET A 241 17.51 6.79 -0.34
CA MET A 241 18.90 6.35 -0.42
C MET A 241 19.90 7.49 -0.18
N THR A 242 19.61 8.71 -0.60
CA THR A 242 20.53 9.86 -0.47
C THR A 242 20.42 10.55 0.88
N SER A 243 19.27 10.51 1.55
CA SER A 243 19.09 11.08 2.90
C SER A 243 19.96 10.40 3.95
N LYS A 244 20.45 9.21 3.66
CA LYS A 244 21.40 8.46 4.45
C LYS A 244 22.83 8.66 3.97
N ASN A 245 23.13 9.84 3.44
CA ASN A 245 24.53 10.23 3.31
C ASN A 245 25.16 10.18 4.70
N ILE A 246 26.27 9.48 4.78
CA ILE A 246 27.03 9.33 6.01
C ILE A 246 27.36 10.76 6.48
N ASN A 247 26.70 11.21 7.54
CA ASN A 247 27.17 12.38 8.24
C ASN A 247 28.44 11.95 8.98
N VAL A 248 29.55 12.15 8.33
CA VAL A 248 30.86 11.96 8.92
C VAL A 248 31.17 13.24 9.68
N THR A 249 31.17 13.18 10.98
CA THR A 249 31.79 14.21 11.79
C THR A 249 33.27 13.82 11.94
N VAL A 250 34.11 14.67 11.47
CA VAL A 250 35.56 14.56 11.70
C VAL A 250 35.95 15.61 12.75
N ASP A 251 36.57 15.18 13.79
CA ASP A 251 37.12 16.12 14.77
C ASP A 251 38.12 17.03 14.05
N SER A 252 37.87 18.34 14.10
CA SER A 252 38.80 19.30 13.56
C SER A 252 39.76 19.77 14.67
N ILE A 253 41.03 19.47 14.51
CA ILE A 253 42.06 19.96 15.39
C ILE A 253 42.65 21.23 14.80
N LEU A 254 42.46 22.35 15.50
CA LEU A 254 42.89 23.67 15.01
C LEU A 254 44.39 23.95 15.16
N GLY A 255 45.14 23.06 15.79
CA GLY A 255 46.59 23.15 15.91
C GLY A 255 47.12 22.22 16.99
N ILE A 256 48.26 21.65 16.74
CA ILE A 256 49.02 20.83 17.69
C ILE A 256 50.42 21.41 17.84
N CYS A 257 51.03 21.29 19.03
CA CYS A 257 52.41 21.67 19.25
C CYS A 257 53.34 20.73 18.48
N VAL A 258 54.48 21.24 18.06
CA VAL A 258 55.54 20.44 17.40
C VAL A 258 55.92 19.27 18.30
N GLY A 259 55.79 18.04 17.76
CA GLY A 259 56.09 16.79 18.49
C GLY A 259 54.92 16.20 19.27
N ALA A 260 53.76 16.84 19.27
CA ALA A 260 52.52 16.25 19.80
C ALA A 260 51.80 15.43 18.73
N THR A 261 51.09 14.40 19.19
CA THR A 261 50.21 13.56 18.33
C THR A 261 48.75 13.97 18.54
N ALA A 262 48.03 14.12 17.46
CA ALA A 262 46.57 14.28 17.48
C ALA A 262 45.91 13.08 16.81
N THR A 263 44.88 12.56 17.41
CA THR A 263 44.06 11.49 16.80
C THR A 263 42.81 12.12 16.17
N LEU A 264 42.65 11.88 14.88
CA LEU A 264 41.42 12.21 14.17
C LEU A 264 40.52 10.96 14.12
N SER A 265 39.29 11.10 14.51
CA SER A 265 38.29 10.00 14.47
C SER A 265 37.16 10.32 13.54
N VAL A 266 36.62 9.28 12.92
CA VAL A 266 35.39 9.35 12.09
C VAL A 266 34.27 8.72 12.84
N GLU A 267 33.23 9.50 13.14
CA GLU A 267 32.03 9.02 13.74
C GLU A 267 30.89 8.96 12.71
N SER A 268 30.15 7.88 12.71
CA SER A 268 28.98 7.70 11.86
C SER A 268 27.94 6.83 12.59
N PRO A 269 26.64 7.14 12.46
CA PRO A 269 25.59 6.27 12.96
C PRO A 269 25.51 4.95 12.18
N HIS A 270 26.27 4.81 11.09
CA HIS A 270 26.34 3.62 10.24
C HIS A 270 27.68 2.93 10.38
N THR A 271 27.70 1.60 10.13
CA THR A 271 28.95 0.85 10.11
C THR A 271 29.83 1.36 8.98
N ILE A 272 31.04 1.84 9.32
CA ILE A 272 32.05 2.24 8.35
C ILE A 272 32.91 1.01 8.08
N TYR A 273 32.97 0.57 6.83
CA TYR A 273 33.78 -0.59 6.42
C TYR A 273 35.20 -0.21 6.05
N SER A 274 35.39 1.00 5.57
CA SER A 274 36.71 1.54 5.24
C SER A 274 36.69 3.05 5.23
N ALA A 275 37.80 3.69 5.56
CA ALA A 275 38.05 5.10 5.35
C ALA A 275 39.45 5.26 4.73
N LEU A 276 39.60 6.28 3.90
CA LEU A 276 40.88 6.68 3.33
C LEU A 276 41.08 8.17 3.64
N TRP A 277 42.11 8.47 4.37
CA TRP A 277 42.49 9.84 4.67
C TRP A 277 43.19 10.48 3.47
N ASN A 278 43.16 11.80 3.37
CA ASN A 278 43.77 12.50 2.25
C ASN A 278 45.30 12.41 2.23
N ASN A 279 45.93 11.98 3.33
CA ASN A 279 47.34 11.62 3.42
C ASN A 279 47.67 10.23 2.84
N GLY A 280 46.63 9.48 2.39
CA GLY A 280 46.75 8.13 1.84
C GLY A 280 46.73 7.01 2.86
N THR A 281 46.56 7.31 4.15
CA THR A 281 46.47 6.29 5.22
C THR A 281 45.10 5.64 5.22
N PRO A 282 44.98 4.31 5.05
CA PRO A 282 43.71 3.61 5.22
C PRO A 282 43.41 3.36 6.70
N GLY A 283 42.17 3.48 7.11
CA GLY A 283 41.74 3.19 8.48
C GLY A 283 40.62 4.09 8.96
N LEU A 284 40.13 3.84 10.17
CA LEU A 284 39.08 4.64 10.80
C LEU A 284 39.67 5.76 11.70
N THR A 285 40.96 5.68 11.98
CA THR A 285 41.72 6.68 12.74
C THR A 285 43.04 6.99 11.99
N ASP A 286 43.48 8.22 12.06
CA ASP A 286 44.80 8.68 11.55
C ASP A 286 45.62 9.30 12.69
#